data_05dfa561fa6ae807970db3c488851b6e
#
_entry.id   05dfa561fa6ae807970db3c488851b6e
#
_cell.length_a   1.000
_cell.length_b   1.000
_cell.length_c   1.000
_cell.angle_alpha   90.00
_cell.angle_beta   90.00
_cell.angle_gamma   90.00
#
_symmetry.space_group_name_H-M   'P 1'
#
loop_
_entity.id
_entity.type
_entity.pdbx_description
1 polymer ?
#
loop_
_entity_poly.entity_id
_entity_poly.type
_entity_poly.pdbx_seq_one_letter_code
_entity_poly.pdbx_strand_id
1 'polypeptide(L)'
;MIRLRTNVLLLAILAVFLAGCAGGTATPAPTVPATTTPLPTEPMATLPVLEPTPTVPAASVEGELRLVIASQGNQARFSVREQLVNLTLPNDAVGTTMSVSGAIVVLPDGQLAPESSRFIVDLTTLHTDSSRRDGYVQRNTLETGTFPEAVFVPSAATGLPSPLPTSGVVAFQLTGDLTVHGVTRPVTWDVTAQVDGSTLTGTATTSITFTDFGMTLPRVGPVLSVEDLITLGFDFTLTLE
;
A
#
# COMPACT_ATOMS: atom_id res chain seq x y z
N MET A 1 30.79 30.69 48.72
CA MET A 1 32.00 29.83 48.51
C MET A 1 31.85 29.27 47.10
N ILE A 2 32.33 30.01 46.09
CA ILE A 2 33.61 29.89 45.40
C ILE A 2 33.92 28.44 44.96
N ARG A 3 33.80 28.17 43.66
CA ARG A 3 34.90 27.93 42.74
C ARG A 3 34.42 27.75 41.29
N LEU A 4 34.69 28.80 40.59
CA LEU A 4 34.96 28.98 39.16
C LEU A 4 36.11 28.03 38.71
N ARG A 5 36.03 27.33 37.61
CA ARG A 5 37.18 26.88 36.80
C ARG A 5 36.90 26.96 35.32
N THR A 6 37.43 27.97 34.77
CA THR A 6 37.80 28.32 33.39
C THR A 6 38.89 27.36 32.87
N ASN A 7 38.81 26.99 31.59
CA ASN A 7 39.92 26.69 30.67
C ASN A 7 39.31 26.70 29.28
N VAL A 8 39.47 27.64 28.44
CA VAL A 8 40.50 28.43 27.72
C VAL A 8 41.52 27.55 26.99
N LEU A 9 41.47 27.73 25.68
CA LEU A 9 42.55 27.76 24.70
C LEU A 9 42.95 26.41 24.02
N LEU A 10 42.82 26.24 22.73
CA LEU A 10 43.94 26.41 21.79
C LEU A 10 43.48 26.53 20.36
N LEU A 11 44.06 27.55 19.77
CA LEU A 11 43.99 28.11 18.42
C LEU A 11 45.07 27.45 17.53
N ALA A 12 44.84 27.58 16.19
CA ALA A 12 45.79 27.54 15.08
C ALA A 12 46.26 26.15 14.61
N ILE A 13 46.27 25.90 13.28
CA ILE A 13 47.20 26.45 12.29
C ILE A 13 46.67 26.30 10.88
N LEU A 14 46.74 27.39 10.16
CA LEU A 14 46.62 27.62 8.73
C LEU A 14 47.87 27.03 8.00
N ALA A 15 47.68 26.30 6.89
CA ALA A 15 48.72 26.11 5.92
C ALA A 15 48.17 26.16 4.48
N VAL A 16 48.47 27.27 3.84
CA VAL A 16 48.35 27.52 2.42
C VAL A 16 49.49 26.80 1.70
N PHE A 17 49.20 26.07 0.61
CA PHE A 17 50.17 25.78 -0.45
C PHE A 17 49.56 26.13 -1.82
N LEU A 18 50.09 27.16 -2.40
CA LEU A 18 49.98 27.53 -3.82
C LEU A 18 51.07 26.82 -4.64
N ALA A 19 50.73 26.62 -5.89
CA ALA A 19 51.53 26.61 -7.08
C ALA A 19 52.11 25.27 -7.59
N GLY A 20 51.81 25.02 -8.84
CA GLY A 20 52.47 24.04 -9.72
C GLY A 20 51.80 23.97 -11.10
N CYS A 21 51.97 25.00 -11.94
CA CYS A 21 51.75 24.89 -13.38
C CYS A 21 52.85 24.00 -14.03
N ALA A 22 52.45 22.97 -14.77
CA ALA A 22 53.30 22.39 -15.80
C ALA A 22 52.43 22.01 -17.01
N GLY A 23 52.64 22.70 -18.11
CA GLY A 23 52.05 22.46 -19.41
C GLY A 23 52.55 21.15 -20.01
N GLY A 24 51.63 20.32 -20.44
CA GLY A 24 51.87 19.14 -21.25
C GLY A 24 51.31 19.38 -22.66
N THR A 25 52.18 19.50 -23.61
CA THR A 25 51.94 19.58 -25.05
C THR A 25 51.22 18.33 -25.55
N ALA A 26 50.02 18.49 -26.07
CA ALA A 26 49.27 17.44 -26.74
C ALA A 26 49.86 17.18 -28.12
N THR A 27 50.40 16.00 -28.36
CA THR A 27 50.78 15.46 -29.64
C THR A 27 49.50 15.10 -30.41
N PRO A 28 49.33 15.55 -31.69
CA PRO A 28 48.18 15.14 -32.48
C PRO A 28 48.31 13.67 -32.90
N ALA A 29 47.29 12.89 -32.61
CA ALA A 29 47.16 11.53 -33.10
C ALA A 29 46.85 11.52 -34.62
N PRO A 30 47.33 10.52 -35.37
CA PRO A 30 47.08 10.41 -36.80
C PRO A 30 45.61 10.11 -37.09
N THR A 31 45.04 10.92 -37.97
CA THR A 31 43.69 10.75 -38.54
C THR A 31 43.69 9.55 -39.46
N VAL A 32 43.01 8.48 -39.09
CA VAL A 32 42.73 7.34 -39.98
C VAL A 32 41.44 7.68 -40.75
N PRO A 33 41.40 7.58 -42.08
CA PRO A 33 40.15 7.79 -42.81
C PRO A 33 39.14 6.67 -42.50
N ALA A 34 37.98 7.05 -42.02
CA ALA A 34 36.87 6.13 -41.81
C ALA A 34 36.31 5.67 -43.17
N THR A 35 36.60 4.45 -43.55
CA THR A 35 35.88 3.76 -44.62
C THR A 35 34.48 3.40 -44.10
N THR A 36 33.48 4.12 -44.53
CA THR A 36 32.08 3.79 -44.27
C THR A 36 31.67 2.64 -45.19
N THR A 37 31.73 1.43 -44.66
CA THR A 37 31.04 0.30 -45.28
C THR A 37 29.55 0.40 -44.88
N PRO A 38 28.60 0.45 -45.82
CA PRO A 38 27.20 0.40 -45.47
C PRO A 38 26.86 -0.96 -44.90
N LEU A 39 26.38 -0.98 -43.63
CA LEU A 39 25.82 -2.14 -42.97
C LEU A 39 24.55 -2.54 -43.70
N PRO A 40 24.31 -3.83 -44.02
CA PRO A 40 23.06 -4.29 -44.58
C PRO A 40 21.94 -3.98 -43.60
N THR A 41 20.90 -3.27 -44.03
CA THR A 41 19.67 -3.07 -43.29
C THR A 41 18.96 -4.42 -43.25
N GLU A 42 19.06 -5.15 -42.14
CA GLU A 42 18.17 -6.27 -41.85
C GLU A 42 16.74 -5.73 -41.69
N PRO A 43 15.72 -6.36 -42.29
CA PRO A 43 14.36 -5.98 -42.06
C PRO A 43 14.03 -6.21 -40.58
N MET A 44 13.64 -5.12 -39.90
CA MET A 44 13.18 -5.13 -38.51
C MET A 44 12.00 -6.12 -38.41
N ALA A 45 12.25 -7.25 -37.77
CA ALA A 45 11.19 -8.22 -37.46
C ALA A 45 10.15 -7.50 -36.59
N THR A 46 8.96 -7.33 -37.15
CA THR A 46 7.79 -6.85 -36.43
C THR A 46 7.52 -7.80 -35.28
N LEU A 47 7.76 -7.35 -34.03
CA LEU A 47 7.38 -8.11 -32.86
C LEU A 47 5.86 -8.37 -32.95
N PRO A 48 5.38 -9.60 -32.71
CA PRO A 48 3.96 -9.86 -32.67
C PRO A 48 3.37 -9.00 -31.55
N VAL A 49 2.38 -8.16 -31.93
CA VAL A 49 1.51 -7.48 -30.99
C VAL A 49 0.82 -8.62 -30.20
N LEU A 50 1.13 -8.71 -28.90
CA LEU A 50 0.38 -9.57 -28.00
C LEU A 50 -1.03 -9.00 -27.96
N GLU A 51 -1.95 -9.60 -28.69
CA GLU A 51 -3.39 -9.37 -28.49
C GLU A 51 -3.69 -9.62 -27.01
N PRO A 52 -4.48 -8.76 -26.35
CA PRO A 52 -4.90 -9.02 -24.98
C PRO A 52 -5.65 -10.36 -25.01
N THR A 53 -5.08 -11.34 -24.29
CA THR A 53 -5.74 -12.62 -24.08
C THR A 53 -7.15 -12.33 -23.55
N PRO A 54 -8.22 -12.81 -24.19
CA PRO A 54 -9.56 -12.59 -23.67
C PRO A 54 -9.58 -13.16 -22.24
N THR A 55 -9.90 -12.33 -21.28
CA THR A 55 -10.19 -12.76 -19.90
C THR A 55 -11.42 -13.66 -20.01
N VAL A 56 -11.18 -14.97 -19.99
CA VAL A 56 -12.26 -15.95 -19.90
C VAL A 56 -12.97 -15.68 -18.59
N PRO A 57 -14.27 -15.33 -18.56
CA PRO A 57 -14.98 -15.24 -17.30
C PRO A 57 -14.83 -16.60 -16.59
N ALA A 58 -14.41 -16.58 -15.32
CA ALA A 58 -14.32 -17.81 -14.52
C ALA A 58 -15.68 -18.49 -14.60
N ALA A 59 -15.70 -19.75 -15.04
CA ALA A 59 -16.93 -20.53 -15.13
C ALA A 59 -17.48 -20.67 -13.71
N SER A 60 -18.70 -20.17 -13.47
CA SER A 60 -19.39 -20.31 -12.19
C SER A 60 -19.59 -21.80 -11.90
N VAL A 61 -19.17 -22.25 -10.72
CA VAL A 61 -19.42 -23.62 -10.26
C VAL A 61 -20.84 -23.66 -9.70
N GLU A 62 -21.66 -24.63 -10.09
CA GLU A 62 -23.02 -24.77 -9.55
C GLU A 62 -22.98 -24.83 -8.01
N GLY A 63 -23.68 -23.91 -7.35
CA GLY A 63 -23.76 -23.81 -5.89
C GLY A 63 -22.71 -22.90 -5.23
N GLU A 64 -21.89 -22.19 -6.01
CA GLU A 64 -21.03 -21.13 -5.45
C GLU A 64 -21.87 -19.94 -4.95
N LEU A 65 -21.47 -19.33 -3.85
CA LEU A 65 -22.05 -18.10 -3.31
C LEU A 65 -21.12 -16.94 -3.65
N ARG A 66 -21.59 -16.04 -4.50
CA ARG A 66 -20.87 -14.81 -4.85
C ARG A 66 -21.45 -13.64 -4.06
N LEU A 67 -20.66 -13.05 -3.19
CA LEU A 67 -21.02 -11.90 -2.37
C LEU A 67 -20.24 -10.68 -2.89
N VAL A 68 -20.96 -9.66 -3.34
CA VAL A 68 -20.40 -8.47 -4.00
C VAL A 68 -20.58 -7.25 -3.10
N ILE A 69 -19.60 -6.35 -3.11
CA ILE A 69 -19.69 -5.05 -2.43
C ILE A 69 -20.89 -4.27 -2.96
N ALA A 70 -21.82 -3.92 -2.09
CA ALA A 70 -22.96 -3.08 -2.42
C ALA A 70 -22.52 -1.66 -2.80
N SER A 71 -23.35 -0.94 -3.54
CA SER A 71 -23.05 0.42 -3.97
C SER A 71 -22.95 1.45 -2.84
N GLN A 72 -23.44 1.10 -1.64
CA GLN A 72 -23.45 1.96 -0.46
C GLN A 72 -23.21 1.12 0.82
N GLY A 73 -22.88 1.81 1.91
CA GLY A 73 -22.69 1.15 3.22
C GLY A 73 -21.28 0.58 3.40
N ASN A 74 -20.30 1.02 2.60
CA ASN A 74 -18.94 0.55 2.69
C ASN A 74 -18.00 1.71 3.06
N GLN A 75 -17.06 1.44 3.97
CA GLN A 75 -16.03 2.39 4.33
C GLN A 75 -14.76 1.65 4.76
N ALA A 76 -13.67 1.89 4.07
CA ALA A 76 -12.35 1.51 4.53
C ALA A 76 -11.75 2.65 5.38
N ARG A 77 -11.03 2.29 6.45
CA ARG A 77 -10.37 3.24 7.34
C ARG A 77 -9.03 2.72 7.82
N PHE A 78 -8.15 3.66 8.13
CA PHE A 78 -6.96 3.40 8.93
C PHE A 78 -6.97 4.26 10.19
N SER A 79 -6.28 3.81 11.22
CA SER A 79 -5.98 4.57 12.42
C SER A 79 -4.53 4.34 12.83
N VAL A 80 -3.82 5.45 13.12
CA VAL A 80 -2.42 5.44 13.55
C VAL A 80 -2.27 6.33 14.78
N ARG A 81 -1.63 5.80 15.82
CA ARG A 81 -1.34 6.54 17.04
C ARG A 81 -0.21 7.52 16.81
N GLU A 82 -0.46 8.80 17.09
CA GLU A 82 0.53 9.86 16.96
C GLU A 82 0.58 10.76 18.21
N GLN A 83 1.73 11.39 18.45
CA GLN A 83 1.90 12.44 19.45
C GLN A 83 2.21 13.76 18.74
N LEU A 84 1.37 14.75 18.94
CA LEU A 84 1.56 16.09 18.40
C LEU A 84 2.25 17.01 19.42
N VAL A 85 3.04 17.97 18.93
CA VAL A 85 3.77 18.96 19.76
C VAL A 85 2.84 19.78 20.66
N ASN A 86 1.65 20.08 20.16
CA ASN A 86 0.66 20.93 20.84
C ASN A 86 -0.37 20.16 21.69
N LEU A 87 -0.27 18.83 21.75
CA LEU A 87 -1.14 18.00 22.56
C LEU A 87 -0.35 17.33 23.68
N THR A 88 -0.95 17.28 24.87
CA THR A 88 -0.35 16.62 26.04
C THR A 88 -0.50 15.11 26.03
N LEU A 89 -1.49 14.60 25.29
CA LEU A 89 -1.78 13.16 25.15
C LEU A 89 -1.69 12.76 23.67
N PRO A 90 -1.28 11.51 23.39
CA PRO A 90 -1.36 10.96 22.06
C PRO A 90 -2.79 10.97 21.54
N ASN A 91 -2.96 11.12 20.22
CA ASN A 91 -4.22 11.03 19.51
C ASN A 91 -4.11 10.05 18.34
N ASP A 92 -5.25 9.72 17.75
CA ASP A 92 -5.29 8.85 16.58
C ASP A 92 -5.51 9.69 15.32
N ALA A 93 -4.60 9.54 14.36
CA ALA A 93 -4.81 10.02 13.01
C ALA A 93 -5.66 9.00 12.26
N VAL A 94 -6.88 9.40 11.88
CA VAL A 94 -7.83 8.52 11.18
C VAL A 94 -8.03 9.02 9.76
N GLY A 95 -7.96 8.13 8.79
CA GLY A 95 -8.32 8.39 7.40
C GLY A 95 -9.33 7.38 6.90
N THR A 96 -10.23 7.82 6.02
CA THR A 96 -11.34 7.03 5.49
C THR A 96 -11.52 7.20 4.00
N THR A 97 -12.07 6.17 3.35
CA THR A 97 -12.59 6.23 1.98
C THR A 97 -13.80 5.32 1.82
N MET A 98 -14.74 5.71 0.96
CA MET A 98 -15.88 4.89 0.54
C MET A 98 -15.68 4.23 -0.83
N SER A 99 -14.56 4.52 -1.50
CA SER A 99 -14.22 3.92 -2.80
C SER A 99 -13.68 2.52 -2.62
N VAL A 100 -14.58 1.58 -2.40
CA VAL A 100 -14.29 0.15 -2.24
C VAL A 100 -15.10 -0.64 -3.24
N SER A 101 -14.51 -1.65 -3.84
CA SER A 101 -15.15 -2.56 -4.79
C SER A 101 -14.63 -3.98 -4.60
N GLY A 102 -15.34 -4.94 -5.18
CA GLY A 102 -14.90 -6.33 -5.16
C GLY A 102 -15.98 -7.31 -4.79
N ALA A 103 -15.55 -8.56 -4.65
CA ALA A 103 -16.41 -9.68 -4.31
C ALA A 103 -15.63 -10.77 -3.56
N ILE A 104 -16.34 -11.63 -2.88
CA ILE A 104 -15.83 -12.88 -2.33
C ILE A 104 -16.70 -14.03 -2.83
N VAL A 105 -16.08 -15.12 -3.21
CA VAL A 105 -16.75 -16.32 -3.70
C VAL A 105 -16.47 -17.47 -2.74
N VAL A 106 -17.56 -18.04 -2.24
CA VAL A 106 -17.56 -19.22 -1.35
C VAL A 106 -18.04 -20.42 -2.14
N LEU A 107 -17.23 -21.45 -2.19
CA LEU A 107 -17.54 -22.71 -2.87
C LEU A 107 -18.52 -23.57 -2.06
N PRO A 108 -19.17 -24.55 -2.67
CA PRO A 108 -20.15 -25.42 -1.98
C PRO A 108 -19.60 -26.18 -0.77
N ASP A 109 -18.29 -26.41 -0.73
CA ASP A 109 -17.59 -27.06 0.38
C ASP A 109 -17.21 -26.08 1.52
N GLY A 110 -17.57 -24.78 1.37
CA GLY A 110 -17.25 -23.71 2.32
C GLY A 110 -15.85 -23.10 2.16
N GLN A 111 -15.08 -23.56 1.16
CA GLN A 111 -13.79 -22.96 0.83
C GLN A 111 -13.96 -21.67 0.05
N LEU A 112 -12.96 -20.80 0.10
CA LEU A 112 -12.95 -19.61 -0.73
C LEU A 112 -12.32 -19.91 -2.09
N ALA A 113 -12.77 -19.19 -3.13
CA ALA A 113 -12.15 -19.19 -4.46
C ALA A 113 -11.26 -17.92 -4.60
N PRO A 114 -9.95 -17.98 -4.31
CA PRO A 114 -9.08 -16.79 -4.31
C PRO A 114 -8.98 -16.13 -5.69
N GLU A 115 -9.04 -16.93 -6.74
CA GLU A 115 -8.98 -16.46 -8.15
C GLU A 115 -10.17 -15.56 -8.54
N SER A 116 -11.34 -15.78 -7.86
CA SER A 116 -12.60 -15.06 -8.08
C SER A 116 -12.92 -14.10 -6.95
N SER A 117 -12.10 -14.04 -5.90
CA SER A 117 -12.30 -13.24 -4.70
C SER A 117 -11.28 -12.11 -4.64
N ARG A 118 -11.76 -10.87 -4.56
CA ARG A 118 -10.88 -9.71 -4.51
C ARG A 118 -11.62 -8.49 -3.96
N PHE A 119 -10.95 -7.75 -3.09
CA PHE A 119 -11.40 -6.44 -2.63
C PHE A 119 -10.35 -5.39 -3.01
N ILE A 120 -10.81 -4.24 -3.50
CA ILE A 120 -9.97 -3.14 -3.96
C ILE A 120 -10.44 -1.87 -3.26
N VAL A 121 -9.50 -1.14 -2.69
CA VAL A 121 -9.71 0.18 -2.08
C VAL A 121 -8.92 1.20 -2.87
N ASP A 122 -9.60 2.23 -3.38
CA ASP A 122 -8.96 3.37 -4.04
C ASP A 122 -8.35 4.30 -2.99
N LEU A 123 -7.03 4.28 -2.88
CA LEU A 123 -6.27 5.09 -1.93
C LEU A 123 -6.18 6.56 -2.33
N THR A 124 -6.46 6.90 -3.59
CA THR A 124 -6.43 8.29 -4.08
C THR A 124 -7.57 9.13 -3.49
N THR A 125 -8.64 8.48 -3.04
CA THR A 125 -9.82 9.09 -2.43
C THR A 125 -9.77 9.11 -0.90
N LEU A 126 -8.68 8.58 -0.30
CA LEU A 126 -8.49 8.53 1.13
C LEU A 126 -8.30 9.94 1.70
N HIS A 127 -9.05 10.28 2.74
CA HIS A 127 -9.00 11.59 3.38
C HIS A 127 -9.05 11.48 4.91
N THR A 128 -8.47 12.47 5.58
CA THR A 128 -8.47 12.64 7.04
C THR A 128 -9.17 13.95 7.41
N ASP A 129 -9.09 14.35 8.67
CA ASP A 129 -9.53 15.66 9.18
C ASP A 129 -8.63 16.83 8.72
N SER A 130 -7.56 16.57 7.97
CA SER A 130 -6.56 17.56 7.55
C SER A 130 -6.10 17.32 6.11
N SER A 131 -6.45 18.23 5.21
CA SER A 131 -6.00 18.21 3.81
C SER A 131 -4.45 18.25 3.66
N ARG A 132 -3.76 18.83 4.64
CA ARG A 132 -2.30 18.82 4.69
C ARG A 132 -1.77 17.42 4.97
N ARG A 133 -2.41 16.70 5.90
CA ARG A 133 -2.10 15.28 6.18
C ARG A 133 -2.41 14.42 4.96
N ASP A 134 -3.57 14.63 4.32
CA ASP A 134 -3.97 13.90 3.12
C ASP A 134 -2.90 13.99 2.03
N GLY A 135 -2.48 15.23 1.72
CA GLY A 135 -1.44 15.46 0.73
C GLY A 135 -0.08 14.83 1.09
N TYR A 136 0.26 14.73 2.38
CA TYR A 136 1.49 14.06 2.82
C TYR A 136 1.37 12.54 2.70
N VAL A 137 0.27 11.97 3.22
CA VAL A 137 -0.01 10.52 3.17
C VAL A 137 -0.02 10.02 1.74
N GLN A 138 -0.72 10.72 0.85
CA GLN A 138 -0.82 10.34 -0.55
C GLN A 138 0.52 10.40 -1.29
N ARG A 139 1.35 11.43 -1.05
CA ARG A 139 2.59 11.62 -1.82
C ARG A 139 3.80 10.92 -1.24
N ASN A 140 3.89 10.76 0.10
CA ASN A 140 5.13 10.35 0.76
C ASN A 140 5.01 9.05 1.56
N THR A 141 3.80 8.62 1.90
CA THR A 141 3.58 7.40 2.67
C THR A 141 3.04 6.29 1.79
N LEU A 142 1.93 6.55 1.10
CA LEU A 142 1.27 5.58 0.21
C LEU A 142 1.75 5.68 -1.24
N GLU A 143 2.34 6.82 -1.64
CA GLU A 143 2.79 7.09 -3.00
C GLU A 143 1.70 6.76 -4.04
N THR A 144 0.47 7.28 -3.82
CA THR A 144 -0.72 6.91 -4.58
C THR A 144 -0.64 7.22 -6.08
N GLY A 145 0.30 8.09 -6.49
CA GLY A 145 0.64 8.28 -7.91
C GLY A 145 1.26 7.05 -8.58
N THR A 146 1.88 6.15 -7.79
CA THR A 146 2.48 4.90 -8.24
C THR A 146 1.65 3.69 -7.80
N PHE A 147 1.11 3.74 -6.59
CA PHE A 147 0.34 2.67 -5.95
C PHE A 147 -1.06 3.19 -5.58
N PRO A 148 -1.97 3.38 -6.54
CA PRO A 148 -3.26 4.01 -6.30
C PRO A 148 -4.23 3.16 -5.49
N GLU A 149 -3.99 1.87 -5.36
CA GLU A 149 -4.92 0.90 -4.79
C GLU A 149 -4.28 0.07 -3.67
N ALA A 150 -5.10 -0.30 -2.67
CA ALA A 150 -4.86 -1.43 -1.82
C ALA A 150 -5.73 -2.61 -2.27
N VAL A 151 -5.15 -3.80 -2.32
CA VAL A 151 -5.82 -5.00 -2.83
C VAL A 151 -5.73 -6.10 -1.79
N PHE A 152 -6.87 -6.72 -1.46
CA PHE A 152 -6.92 -7.90 -0.61
C PHE A 152 -7.52 -9.08 -1.36
N VAL A 153 -6.79 -10.20 -1.39
CA VAL A 153 -7.23 -11.46 -2.00
C VAL A 153 -7.44 -12.48 -0.87
N PRO A 154 -8.67 -12.72 -0.45
CA PRO A 154 -8.96 -13.70 0.60
C PRO A 154 -8.68 -15.12 0.11
N SER A 155 -8.07 -15.93 0.98
CA SER A 155 -7.69 -17.32 0.67
C SER A 155 -8.34 -18.35 1.59
N ALA A 156 -8.68 -17.96 2.83
CA ALA A 156 -9.32 -18.87 3.78
C ALA A 156 -10.21 -18.11 4.77
N ALA A 157 -11.31 -18.75 5.18
CA ALA A 157 -12.19 -18.29 6.24
C ALA A 157 -12.25 -19.35 7.36
N THR A 158 -11.80 -18.97 8.56
CA THR A 158 -11.81 -19.87 9.72
C THR A 158 -12.94 -19.48 10.67
N GLY A 159 -13.80 -20.43 11.00
CA GLY A 159 -14.97 -20.18 11.87
C GLY A 159 -16.20 -19.68 11.12
N LEU A 160 -16.14 -19.55 9.79
CA LEU A 160 -17.32 -19.27 8.98
C LEU A 160 -18.22 -20.52 8.93
N PRO A 161 -19.51 -20.43 9.31
CA PRO A 161 -20.42 -21.57 9.21
C PRO A 161 -20.62 -22.00 7.76
N SER A 162 -20.64 -23.33 7.52
CA SER A 162 -21.00 -23.91 6.23
C SER A 162 -22.09 -24.95 6.42
N PRO A 163 -23.29 -24.76 5.81
CA PRO A 163 -23.68 -23.65 4.96
C PRO A 163 -23.77 -22.31 5.72
N LEU A 164 -23.64 -21.20 4.99
CA LEU A 164 -23.84 -19.87 5.55
C LEU A 164 -25.28 -19.73 6.06
N PRO A 165 -25.52 -19.26 7.31
CA PRO A 165 -26.88 -19.09 7.82
C PRO A 165 -27.61 -18.01 7.02
N THR A 166 -28.93 -18.08 6.98
CA THR A 166 -29.81 -17.10 6.31
C THR A 166 -30.09 -15.86 7.16
N SER A 167 -29.76 -15.91 8.47
CA SER A 167 -29.92 -14.78 9.37
C SER A 167 -29.06 -14.95 10.63
N GLY A 168 -28.83 -13.84 11.34
CA GLY A 168 -28.10 -13.83 12.60
C GLY A 168 -26.68 -13.29 12.46
N VAL A 169 -25.96 -13.24 13.58
CA VAL A 169 -24.58 -12.75 13.65
C VAL A 169 -23.61 -13.92 13.45
N VAL A 170 -22.63 -13.70 12.60
CA VAL A 170 -21.47 -14.60 12.41
C VAL A 170 -20.19 -13.86 12.74
N ALA A 171 -19.26 -14.56 13.39
CA ALA A 171 -17.92 -14.07 13.64
C ALA A 171 -16.91 -15.10 13.15
N PHE A 172 -15.93 -14.67 12.38
CA PHE A 172 -14.94 -15.54 11.77
C PHE A 172 -13.65 -14.76 11.47
N GLN A 173 -12.59 -15.48 11.15
CA GLN A 173 -11.34 -14.90 10.67
C GLN A 173 -11.21 -15.10 9.17
N LEU A 174 -10.82 -14.05 8.47
CA LEU A 174 -10.59 -14.05 7.03
C LEU A 174 -9.11 -13.82 6.76
N THR A 175 -8.41 -14.84 6.30
CA THR A 175 -6.99 -14.77 5.94
C THR A 175 -6.83 -14.60 4.44
N GLY A 176 -5.82 -13.85 4.03
CA GLY A 176 -5.51 -13.62 2.62
C GLY A 176 -4.30 -12.73 2.44
N ASP A 177 -3.99 -12.44 1.18
CA ASP A 177 -2.88 -11.60 0.79
C ASP A 177 -3.32 -10.14 0.63
N LEU A 178 -2.73 -9.25 1.42
CA LEU A 178 -2.92 -7.81 1.30
C LEU A 178 -1.74 -7.18 0.56
N THR A 179 -2.04 -6.42 -0.47
CA THR A 179 -1.06 -5.61 -1.21
C THR A 179 -1.31 -4.14 -0.94
N VAL A 180 -0.33 -3.46 -0.38
CA VAL A 180 -0.30 -2.00 -0.16
C VAL A 180 1.08 -1.49 -0.54
N HIS A 181 1.17 -0.31 -1.15
CA HIS A 181 2.45 0.30 -1.52
C HIS A 181 3.35 -0.65 -2.35
N GLY A 182 2.74 -1.49 -3.22
CA GLY A 182 3.44 -2.47 -4.04
C GLY A 182 4.00 -3.69 -3.28
N VAL A 183 3.80 -3.80 -1.98
CA VAL A 183 4.26 -4.92 -1.15
C VAL A 183 3.07 -5.79 -0.77
N THR A 184 3.21 -7.11 -0.97
CA THR A 184 2.18 -8.09 -0.60
C THR A 184 2.59 -8.86 0.65
N ARG A 185 1.67 -8.98 1.62
CA ARG A 185 1.85 -9.73 2.87
C ARG A 185 0.58 -10.50 3.23
N PRO A 186 0.70 -11.69 3.81
CA PRO A 186 -0.44 -12.38 4.39
C PRO A 186 -0.94 -11.61 5.62
N VAL A 187 -2.25 -11.40 5.71
CA VAL A 187 -2.92 -10.80 6.86
C VAL A 187 -4.16 -11.59 7.23
N THR A 188 -4.57 -11.50 8.49
CA THR A 188 -5.81 -12.08 9.00
C THR A 188 -6.68 -10.98 9.57
N TRP A 189 -7.92 -10.94 9.09
CA TRP A 189 -8.94 -10.00 9.55
C TRP A 189 -9.88 -10.71 10.52
N ASP A 190 -10.18 -10.07 11.63
CA ASP A 190 -11.28 -10.45 12.50
C ASP A 190 -12.57 -9.84 11.95
N VAL A 191 -13.53 -10.68 11.59
CA VAL A 191 -14.77 -10.28 10.91
C VAL A 191 -15.95 -10.58 11.80
N THR A 192 -16.86 -9.61 11.93
CA THR A 192 -18.19 -9.78 12.53
C THR A 192 -19.22 -9.27 11.54
N ALA A 193 -20.18 -10.10 11.18
CA ALA A 193 -21.20 -9.77 10.20
C ALA A 193 -22.59 -10.19 10.66
N GLN A 194 -23.59 -9.36 10.36
CA GLN A 194 -25.00 -9.66 10.43
C GLN A 194 -25.45 -10.18 9.07
N VAL A 195 -26.00 -11.38 9.05
CA VAL A 195 -26.65 -11.97 7.86
C VAL A 195 -28.13 -11.63 7.90
N ASP A 196 -28.68 -11.18 6.80
CA ASP A 196 -30.12 -10.92 6.60
C ASP A 196 -30.50 -11.28 5.16
N GLY A 197 -30.98 -12.51 4.99
CA GLY A 197 -31.30 -13.08 3.68
C GLY A 197 -30.11 -13.08 2.73
N SER A 198 -30.16 -12.23 1.70
CA SER A 198 -29.10 -12.10 0.69
C SER A 198 -28.07 -10.99 1.01
N THR A 199 -28.17 -10.35 2.18
CA THR A 199 -27.30 -9.23 2.56
C THR A 199 -26.45 -9.60 3.77
N LEU A 200 -25.17 -9.27 3.73
CA LEU A 200 -24.25 -9.29 4.86
C LEU A 200 -23.76 -7.86 5.14
N THR A 201 -23.99 -7.40 6.37
CA THR A 201 -23.44 -6.14 6.86
C THR A 201 -22.52 -6.39 8.03
N GLY A 202 -21.38 -5.73 8.09
CA GLY A 202 -20.47 -6.00 9.18
C GLY A 202 -19.22 -5.14 9.20
N THR A 203 -18.30 -5.55 10.06
CA THR A 203 -16.99 -4.93 10.21
C THR A 203 -15.89 -5.98 10.15
N ALA A 204 -14.78 -5.62 9.52
CA ALA A 204 -13.53 -6.37 9.53
C ALA A 204 -12.41 -5.50 10.09
N THR A 205 -11.54 -6.05 10.94
CA THR A 205 -10.41 -5.32 11.52
C THR A 205 -9.13 -6.14 11.45
N THR A 206 -8.02 -5.48 11.20
CA THR A 206 -6.68 -6.06 11.28
C THR A 206 -5.66 -4.98 11.64
N SER A 207 -4.42 -5.37 11.87
CA SER A 207 -3.31 -4.43 12.08
C SER A 207 -2.13 -4.82 11.23
N ILE A 208 -1.45 -3.81 10.69
CA ILE A 208 -0.22 -3.95 9.91
C ILE A 208 0.81 -2.95 10.43
N THR A 209 2.04 -2.99 9.91
CA THR A 209 3.05 -1.97 10.21
C THR A 209 3.49 -1.24 8.94
N PHE A 210 3.96 0.01 9.07
CA PHE A 210 4.58 0.72 7.95
C PHE A 210 5.77 -0.07 7.42
N THR A 211 6.58 -0.60 8.33
CA THR A 211 7.80 -1.33 7.99
C THR A 211 7.53 -2.59 7.16
N ASP A 212 6.50 -3.37 7.48
CA ASP A 212 6.17 -4.60 6.74
C ASP A 212 5.76 -4.34 5.30
N PHE A 213 5.19 -3.17 5.03
CA PHE A 213 4.75 -2.75 3.68
C PHE A 213 5.71 -1.76 3.00
N GLY A 214 6.93 -1.61 3.52
CA GLY A 214 7.94 -0.75 2.92
C GLY A 214 7.60 0.73 2.93
N MET A 215 6.64 1.14 3.75
CA MET A 215 6.23 2.54 3.91
C MET A 215 7.14 3.24 4.92
N THR A 216 7.42 4.52 4.67
CA THR A 216 8.21 5.34 5.59
C THR A 216 7.31 5.98 6.65
N LEU A 217 7.70 5.85 7.93
CA LEU A 217 6.99 6.54 9.02
C LEU A 217 7.00 8.05 8.79
N PRO A 218 5.84 8.74 8.91
CA PRO A 218 5.76 10.17 8.74
C PRO A 218 6.64 10.94 9.73
N ARG A 219 7.46 11.88 9.20
CA ARG A 219 8.29 12.78 9.98
C ARG A 219 8.02 14.21 9.54
N VAL A 220 7.10 14.87 10.23
CA VAL A 220 6.70 16.25 9.93
C VAL A 220 6.79 17.10 11.19
N GLY A 221 7.12 18.39 11.05
CA GLY A 221 7.43 19.30 12.18
C GLY A 221 6.45 19.30 13.36
N PRO A 222 5.12 19.25 13.17
CA PRO A 222 4.17 19.22 14.28
C PRO A 222 4.00 17.86 14.96
N VAL A 223 4.61 16.77 14.44
CA VAL A 223 4.49 15.41 14.97
C VAL A 223 5.76 15.03 15.71
N LEU A 224 5.64 14.70 17.00
CA LEU A 224 6.74 14.23 17.84
C LEU A 224 7.05 12.75 17.59
N SER A 225 6.02 11.93 17.46
CA SER A 225 6.16 10.50 17.18
C SER A 225 4.91 9.97 16.46
N VAL A 226 5.12 8.91 15.68
CA VAL A 226 4.11 8.08 15.06
C VAL A 226 4.44 6.64 15.40
N GLU A 227 3.46 5.86 15.85
CA GLU A 227 3.65 4.43 16.07
C GLU A 227 3.75 3.70 14.73
N ASP A 228 4.56 2.65 14.66
CA ASP A 228 4.69 1.83 13.44
C ASP A 228 3.41 1.02 13.16
N LEU A 229 2.54 0.84 14.16
CA LEU A 229 1.30 0.09 14.05
C LEU A 229 0.19 0.91 13.37
N ILE A 230 -0.43 0.33 12.36
CA ILE A 230 -1.60 0.84 11.64
C ILE A 230 -2.75 -0.13 11.89
N THR A 231 -3.83 0.34 12.52
CA THR A 231 -5.08 -0.43 12.59
C THR A 231 -5.90 -0.15 11.34
N LEU A 232 -6.27 -1.20 10.63
CA LEU A 232 -7.16 -1.15 9.47
C LEU A 232 -8.56 -1.60 9.88
N GLY A 233 -9.58 -0.91 9.38
CA GLY A 233 -10.97 -1.26 9.56
C GLY A 233 -11.72 -1.19 8.23
N PHE A 234 -12.67 -2.08 8.08
CA PHE A 234 -13.54 -2.09 6.91
C PHE A 234 -14.98 -2.35 7.36
N ASP A 235 -15.84 -1.35 7.23
CA ASP A 235 -17.28 -1.50 7.37
C ASP A 235 -17.83 -1.84 5.99
N PHE A 236 -18.61 -2.91 5.90
CA PHE A 236 -19.04 -3.45 4.62
C PHE A 236 -20.54 -3.79 4.58
N THR A 237 -21.07 -3.70 3.38
CA THR A 237 -22.33 -4.30 2.96
C THR A 237 -22.05 -5.14 1.72
N LEU A 238 -22.31 -6.44 1.80
CA LEU A 238 -22.21 -7.38 0.69
C LEU A 238 -23.59 -7.86 0.32
N THR A 239 -23.83 -8.06 -0.97
CA THR A 239 -25.08 -8.65 -1.49
C THR A 239 -24.76 -9.92 -2.27
N LEU A 240 -25.59 -10.93 -2.09
CA LEU A 240 -25.52 -12.17 -2.85
C LEU A 240 -26.02 -11.94 -4.29
N GLU A 241 -25.21 -12.35 -5.27
CA GLU A 241 -25.54 -12.37 -6.71
C GLU A 241 -25.88 -13.77 -7.20
#